data_d9857cbfcd49404f3864e2a9b3914391
#
_entry.id   d9857cbfcd49404f3864e2a9b3914391
#
_cell.length_a   1.000
_cell.length_b   1.000
_cell.length_c   1.000
_cell.angle_alpha   90.00
_cell.angle_beta   90.00
_cell.angle_gamma   90.00
#
_symmetry.space_group_name_H-M   'P 1'
#
loop_
_entity.id
_entity.type
_entity.pdbx_description
1 polymer ?
#
loop_
_entity_poly.entity_id
_entity_poly.type
_entity_poly.pdbx_seq_one_letter_code
_entity_poly.pdbx_strand_id
1 'polypeptide(L)'
;MNLTPDHEIVFIQGGGTMQFLMESYNFLHTRAAYADTGVWAHKARDSAAFFGEVYDANSSKDRNYSYIPEDCLIKPETDYLHITTNNTIYGTEYWKFPEVKIPIICDMSSDILSRRIDFN
;
A
#
# COMPACT_ATOMS: atom_id res chain seq x y z
N MET A 1 9.18 17.20 2.98
CA MET A 1 9.47 15.84 3.48
C MET A 1 10.75 15.91 4.31
N ASN A 2 10.78 15.29 5.48
CA ASN A 2 11.99 15.18 6.30
C ASN A 2 12.72 13.90 5.90
N LEU A 3 13.38 13.89 4.74
CA LEU A 3 14.14 12.75 4.27
C LEU A 3 15.52 12.74 4.93
N THR A 4 15.92 11.61 5.46
CA THR A 4 17.27 11.36 5.99
C THR A 4 18.19 10.84 4.87
N PRO A 5 19.51 10.71 5.10
CA PRO A 5 20.42 10.11 4.11
C PRO A 5 20.08 8.67 3.71
N ASP A 6 19.21 7.99 4.46
CA ASP A 6 18.78 6.62 4.16
C ASP A 6 17.63 6.55 3.13
N HIS A 7 17.12 7.72 2.69
CA HIS A 7 16.08 7.82 1.68
C HIS A 7 16.65 8.17 0.30
N GLU A 8 16.11 7.54 -0.73
CA GLU A 8 16.43 7.82 -2.13
C GLU A 8 15.19 8.31 -2.89
N ILE A 9 15.37 9.26 -3.78
CA ILE A 9 14.32 9.70 -4.70
C ILE A 9 14.66 9.22 -6.10
N VAL A 10 13.77 8.41 -6.66
CA VAL A 10 13.95 7.83 -7.99
C VAL A 10 12.82 8.27 -8.91
N PHE A 11 13.16 8.77 -10.08
CA PHE A 11 12.20 9.11 -11.14
C PHE A 11 12.20 8.00 -12.18
N ILE A 12 11.07 7.30 -12.33
CA ILE A 12 10.94 6.15 -13.22
C ILE A 12 9.76 6.31 -14.16
N GLN A 13 9.81 5.63 -15.29
CA GLN A 13 8.70 5.59 -16.25
C GLN A 13 7.55 4.72 -15.75
N GLY A 14 6.33 5.06 -16.16
CA GLY A 14 5.11 4.29 -15.89
C GLY A 14 4.15 5.02 -14.95
N GLY A 15 2.86 4.78 -15.15
CA GLY A 15 1.80 5.23 -14.23
C GLY A 15 1.60 4.24 -13.08
N GLY A 16 0.66 4.55 -12.15
CA GLY A 16 0.39 3.75 -10.95
C GLY A 16 0.14 2.27 -11.23
N THR A 17 -0.59 1.93 -12.29
CA THR A 17 -0.83 0.51 -12.65
C THR A 17 0.48 -0.24 -12.97
N MET A 18 1.43 0.41 -13.63
CA MET A 18 2.75 -0.19 -13.89
C MET A 18 3.55 -0.32 -12.59
N GLN A 19 3.41 0.66 -11.68
CA GLN A 19 4.08 0.60 -10.38
C GLN A 19 3.60 -0.58 -9.52
N PHE A 20 2.31 -0.95 -9.57
CA PHE A 20 1.79 -2.14 -8.89
C PHE A 20 2.48 -3.43 -9.36
N LEU A 21 2.76 -3.55 -10.66
CA LEU A 21 3.52 -4.68 -11.20
C LEU A 21 5.00 -4.63 -10.80
N MET A 22 5.63 -3.45 -10.87
CA MET A 22 7.04 -3.25 -10.50
C MET A 22 7.28 -3.52 -9.02
N GLU A 23 6.38 -3.09 -8.15
CA GLU A 23 6.40 -3.38 -6.71
C GLU A 23 6.48 -4.88 -6.47
N SER A 24 5.50 -5.60 -7.03
CA SER A 24 5.41 -7.05 -6.83
C SER A 24 6.59 -7.79 -7.45
N TYR A 25 7.02 -7.40 -8.66
CA TYR A 25 8.17 -8.00 -9.32
C TYR A 25 9.47 -7.87 -8.52
N ASN A 26 9.65 -6.75 -7.80
CA ASN A 26 10.88 -6.48 -7.06
C ASN A 26 10.84 -6.97 -5.60
N PHE A 27 9.68 -6.97 -4.95
CA PHE A 27 9.59 -7.13 -3.49
C PHE A 27 8.77 -8.34 -3.03
N LEU A 28 7.99 -8.98 -3.91
CA LEU A 28 7.24 -10.18 -3.56
C LEU A 28 8.11 -11.43 -3.76
N HIS A 29 8.56 -12.02 -2.67
CA HIS A 29 9.38 -13.22 -2.66
C HIS A 29 8.63 -14.44 -2.11
N THR A 30 7.88 -14.25 -1.05
CA THR A 30 7.09 -15.30 -0.39
C THR A 30 5.60 -14.97 -0.46
N ARG A 31 5.17 -13.92 0.22
CA ARG A 31 3.80 -13.43 0.19
C ARG A 31 3.72 -11.97 0.54
N ALA A 32 2.66 -11.29 0.06
CA ALA A 32 2.40 -9.90 0.38
C ALA A 32 1.00 -9.69 0.98
N ALA A 33 0.93 -8.75 1.91
CA ALA A 33 -0.31 -8.31 2.56
C ALA A 33 -0.83 -7.05 1.88
N TYR A 34 -2.14 -6.98 1.68
CA TYR A 34 -2.81 -5.81 1.10
C TYR A 34 -3.91 -5.31 2.03
N ALA A 35 -3.97 -4.00 2.26
CA ALA A 35 -5.11 -3.37 2.90
C ALA A 35 -6.16 -3.07 1.84
N ASP A 36 -7.22 -3.88 1.74
CA ASP A 36 -8.29 -3.73 0.75
C ASP A 36 -9.26 -2.62 1.18
N THR A 37 -8.87 -1.37 0.91
CA THR A 37 -9.60 -0.16 1.31
C THR A 37 -10.26 0.57 0.14
N GLY A 38 -10.24 -0.01 -1.07
CA GLY A 38 -10.87 0.57 -2.24
C GLY A 38 -10.41 -0.02 -3.56
N VAL A 39 -10.90 0.54 -4.66
CA VAL A 39 -10.64 0.03 -6.01
C VAL A 39 -9.15 -0.02 -6.35
N TRP A 40 -8.38 0.99 -5.96
CA TRP A 40 -6.95 1.05 -6.29
C TRP A 40 -6.15 0.03 -5.48
N ALA A 41 -6.44 -0.12 -4.19
CA ALA A 41 -5.85 -1.16 -3.35
C ALA A 41 -6.16 -2.56 -3.89
N HIS A 42 -7.41 -2.80 -4.31
CA HIS A 42 -7.81 -4.06 -4.92
C HIS A 42 -7.05 -4.34 -6.23
N LYS A 43 -6.89 -3.35 -7.10
CA LYS A 43 -6.11 -3.48 -8.34
C LYS A 43 -4.63 -3.76 -8.06
N ALA A 44 -4.04 -3.12 -7.06
CA ALA A 44 -2.66 -3.40 -6.67
C ALA A 44 -2.50 -4.86 -6.26
N ARG A 45 -3.37 -5.38 -5.39
CA ARG A 45 -3.39 -6.78 -4.99
C ARG A 45 -3.55 -7.74 -6.17
N ASP A 46 -4.51 -7.47 -7.06
CA ASP A 46 -4.75 -8.33 -8.22
C ASP A 46 -3.56 -8.35 -9.18
N SER A 47 -2.86 -7.22 -9.31
CA SER A 47 -1.61 -7.15 -10.08
C SER A 47 -0.50 -8.01 -9.46
N ALA A 48 -0.39 -8.00 -8.13
CA ALA A 48 0.60 -8.78 -7.40
C ALA A 48 0.33 -10.29 -7.46
N ALA A 49 -0.93 -10.71 -7.57
CA ALA A 49 -1.31 -12.10 -7.65
C ALA A 49 -0.72 -12.85 -8.88
N PHE A 50 -0.23 -12.13 -9.88
CA PHE A 50 0.53 -12.73 -10.98
C PHE A 50 1.95 -13.18 -10.60
N PHE A 51 2.48 -12.67 -9.50
CA PHE A 51 3.88 -12.89 -9.09
C PHE A 51 4.02 -13.81 -7.88
N GLY A 52 2.99 -13.96 -7.05
CA GLY A 52 3.09 -14.79 -5.86
C GLY A 52 1.82 -14.81 -5.01
N GLU A 53 1.97 -15.31 -3.77
CA GLU A 53 0.87 -15.36 -2.81
C GLU A 53 0.52 -13.96 -2.30
N VAL A 54 -0.76 -13.60 -2.36
CA VAL A 54 -1.28 -12.34 -1.82
C VAL A 54 -2.50 -12.59 -0.92
N TYR A 55 -2.70 -11.73 0.06
CA TYR A 55 -3.87 -11.82 0.94
C TYR A 55 -4.28 -10.44 1.46
N ASP A 56 -5.54 -10.33 1.87
CA ASP A 56 -6.04 -9.12 2.50
C ASP A 56 -5.64 -9.12 3.98
N ALA A 57 -4.80 -8.14 4.38
CA ALA A 57 -4.46 -7.90 5.79
C ALA A 57 -5.66 -7.37 6.57
N ASN A 58 -6.49 -6.60 5.90
CA ASN A 58 -7.79 -6.12 6.32
C ASN A 58 -8.63 -5.75 5.10
N SER A 59 -9.93 -5.47 5.30
CA SER A 59 -10.80 -4.95 4.25
C SER A 59 -11.93 -4.13 4.87
N SER A 60 -12.31 -3.04 4.20
CA SER A 60 -13.50 -2.24 4.53
C SER A 60 -14.65 -2.43 3.52
N LYS A 61 -14.59 -3.49 2.74
CA LYS A 61 -15.60 -3.85 1.73
C LYS A 61 -16.98 -4.10 2.33
N ASP A 62 -17.04 -4.57 3.58
CA ASP A 62 -18.28 -4.82 4.34
C ASP A 62 -19.17 -3.58 4.46
N ARG A 63 -18.56 -2.38 4.45
CA ARG A 63 -19.27 -1.09 4.47
C ARG A 63 -18.97 -0.25 3.22
N ASN A 64 -18.82 -0.91 2.09
CA ASN A 64 -18.56 -0.24 0.81
C ASN A 64 -17.39 0.74 0.87
N TYR A 65 -16.29 0.34 1.56
CA TYR A 65 -15.06 1.12 1.70
C TYR A 65 -15.23 2.52 2.32
N SER A 66 -16.22 2.68 3.21
CA SER A 66 -16.53 3.96 3.85
C SER A 66 -15.68 4.28 5.08
N TYR A 67 -14.72 3.42 5.42
CA TYR A 67 -13.81 3.62 6.55
C TYR A 67 -12.44 2.98 6.27
N ILE A 68 -11.45 3.34 7.07
CA ILE A 68 -10.14 2.70 7.09
C ILE A 68 -10.08 1.76 8.31
N PRO A 69 -9.83 0.44 8.13
CA PRO A 69 -9.64 -0.47 9.25
C PRO A 69 -8.37 -0.14 10.03
N GLU A 70 -8.43 -0.21 11.37
CA GLU A 70 -7.29 0.11 12.21
C GLU A 70 -6.28 -1.04 12.31
N ASP A 71 -6.77 -2.28 12.35
CA ASP A 71 -5.96 -3.48 12.52
C ASP A 71 -5.56 -4.09 11.18
N CYS A 72 -4.32 -4.60 11.10
CA CYS A 72 -3.81 -5.38 9.98
C CYS A 72 -3.36 -6.77 10.47
N LEU A 73 -3.91 -7.83 9.88
CA LEU A 73 -3.46 -9.19 10.13
C LEU A 73 -2.21 -9.47 9.28
N ILE A 74 -1.05 -9.57 9.93
CA ILE A 74 0.21 -9.91 9.25
C ILE A 74 0.54 -11.38 9.54
N LYS A 75 0.56 -12.19 8.46
CA LYS A 75 0.97 -13.60 8.52
C LYS A 75 2.50 -13.71 8.63
N PRO A 76 3.05 -14.82 9.17
CA PRO A 76 4.48 -15.09 9.11
C PRO A 76 5.02 -15.05 7.68
N GLU A 77 6.28 -14.66 7.52
CA GLU A 77 6.97 -14.61 6.22
C GLU A 77 6.30 -13.68 5.18
N THR A 78 5.60 -12.64 5.65
CA THR A 78 5.07 -11.59 4.78
C THR A 78 6.18 -10.60 4.44
N ASP A 79 6.43 -10.40 3.15
CA ASP A 79 7.50 -9.54 2.64
C ASP A 79 7.20 -8.06 2.87
N TYR A 80 5.94 -7.64 2.62
CA TYR A 80 5.49 -6.27 2.80
C TYR A 80 3.97 -6.16 3.00
N LEU A 81 3.55 -4.99 3.51
CA LEU A 81 2.16 -4.55 3.52
C LEU A 81 1.99 -3.42 2.49
N HIS A 82 1.08 -3.60 1.53
CA HIS A 82 0.67 -2.52 0.63
C HIS A 82 -0.54 -1.77 1.18
N ILE A 83 -0.49 -0.44 1.14
CA ILE A 83 -1.62 0.44 1.42
C ILE A 83 -1.80 1.49 0.32
N THR A 84 -3.04 1.85 0.02
CA THR A 84 -3.39 3.03 -0.78
C THR A 84 -3.78 4.14 0.18
N THR A 85 -2.95 5.16 0.30
CA THR A 85 -3.07 6.17 1.36
C THR A 85 -4.30 7.07 1.21
N ASN A 86 -4.74 7.32 -0.03
CA ASN A 86 -5.93 8.10 -0.33
C ASN A 86 -6.80 7.41 -1.38
N ASN A 87 -7.97 6.93 -0.96
CA ASN A 87 -8.94 6.23 -1.81
C ASN A 87 -9.90 7.23 -2.45
N THR A 88 -9.49 7.82 -3.56
CA THR A 88 -10.18 8.93 -4.24
C THR A 88 -11.62 8.65 -4.66
N ILE A 89 -11.97 7.37 -4.92
CA ILE A 89 -13.32 6.97 -5.34
C ILE A 89 -14.29 6.97 -4.15
N TYR A 90 -13.81 6.53 -2.98
CA TYR A 90 -14.65 6.37 -1.77
C TYR A 90 -14.47 7.52 -0.77
N GLY A 91 -13.46 8.36 -0.95
CA GLY A 91 -13.19 9.51 -0.08
C GLY A 91 -12.65 9.14 1.29
N THR A 92 -11.93 8.04 1.40
CA THR A 92 -11.25 7.62 2.63
C THR A 92 -9.74 7.78 2.52
N GLU A 93 -9.09 8.17 3.60
CA GLU A 93 -7.66 8.49 3.64
C GLU A 93 -7.02 7.98 4.93
N TYR A 94 -5.79 7.48 4.84
CA TYR A 94 -4.98 7.13 6.01
C TYR A 94 -4.38 8.38 6.64
N TRP A 95 -4.90 8.81 7.79
CA TRP A 95 -4.31 9.88 8.59
C TRP A 95 -3.18 9.39 9.50
N LYS A 96 -3.21 8.10 9.84
CA LYS A 96 -2.18 7.39 10.58
C LYS A 96 -1.86 6.10 9.84
N PHE A 97 -0.57 5.81 9.66
CA PHE A 97 -0.14 4.57 9.05
C PHE A 97 -0.28 3.39 10.01
N PRO A 98 -0.54 2.17 9.51
CA PRO A 98 -0.57 0.97 10.34
C PRO A 98 0.76 0.74 11.07
N GLU A 99 0.70 0.33 12.33
CA GLU A 99 1.89 -0.02 13.12
C GLU A 99 2.20 -1.51 12.92
N VAL A 100 3.04 -1.82 11.95
CA VAL A 100 3.48 -3.18 11.61
C VAL A 100 5.00 -3.29 11.65
N LYS A 101 5.53 -4.50 11.80
CA LYS A 101 6.99 -4.77 11.88
C LYS A 101 7.60 -5.18 10.54
N ILE A 102 6.89 -5.03 9.45
CA ILE A 102 7.34 -5.34 8.09
C ILE A 102 7.35 -4.06 7.26
N PRO A 103 8.07 -4.02 6.14
CA PRO A 103 8.03 -2.88 5.22
C PRO A 103 6.61 -2.53 4.79
N ILE A 104 6.32 -1.23 4.68
CA ILE A 104 5.06 -0.73 4.12
C ILE A 104 5.37 -0.10 2.77
N ILE A 105 4.64 -0.51 1.74
CA ILE A 105 4.64 0.11 0.43
C ILE A 105 3.37 0.93 0.28
N CYS A 106 3.52 2.23 -0.02
CA CYS A 106 2.40 3.17 -0.06
C CYS A 106 2.15 3.65 -1.49
N ASP A 107 0.95 3.38 -2.03
CA ASP A 107 0.46 4.14 -3.17
C ASP A 107 -0.03 5.50 -2.68
N MET A 108 0.76 6.52 -2.95
CA MET A 108 0.51 7.92 -2.58
C MET A 108 0.24 8.79 -3.82
N SER A 109 -0.22 8.22 -4.92
CA SER A 109 -0.41 8.89 -6.20
C SER A 109 -1.27 10.15 -6.11
N SER A 110 -2.19 10.22 -5.17
CA SER A 110 -3.15 11.32 -5.04
C SER A 110 -2.95 12.22 -3.82
N ASP A 111 -2.05 11.87 -2.90
CA ASP A 111 -1.86 12.64 -1.65
C ASP A 111 -0.40 12.90 -1.27
N ILE A 112 0.57 12.41 -2.06
CA ILE A 112 1.97 12.75 -1.83
C ILE A 112 2.17 14.28 -1.87
N LEU A 113 2.91 14.83 -0.90
CA LEU A 113 3.14 16.27 -0.71
C LEU A 113 1.89 17.10 -0.34
N SER A 114 0.72 16.51 -0.19
CA SER A 114 -0.50 17.23 0.24
C SER A 114 -0.43 17.64 1.72
N ARG A 115 0.32 16.90 2.52
CA ARG A 115 0.47 17.09 3.97
C ARG A 115 1.88 16.73 4.42
N ARG A 116 2.21 17.07 5.67
CA ARG A 116 3.45 16.57 6.28
C ARG A 116 3.29 15.11 6.66
N ILE A 117 4.22 14.30 6.18
CA ILE A 117 4.34 12.88 6.52
C ILE A 117 5.74 12.69 7.09
N ASP A 118 5.82 12.01 8.22
CA ASP A 118 7.08 11.54 8.79
C ASP A 118 7.35 10.15 8.22
N PHE A 119 8.46 10.02 7.52
CA PHE A 119 8.90 8.76 6.91
C PHE A 119 9.94 8.01 7.77
N ASN A 120 10.19 8.47 9.01
CA ASN A 120 11.17 7.84 9.92
C ASN A 120 10.50 6.88 10.89
#